data_fd65e0b9b0238664aad8be79789063ab
#
_entry.id   fd65e0b9b0238664aad8be79789063ab
#
_cell.length_a   1.000
_cell.length_b   1.000
_cell.length_c   1.000
_cell.angle_alpha   90.00
_cell.angle_beta   90.00
_cell.angle_gamma   90.00
#
_symmetry.space_group_name_H-M   'P 1'
#
loop_
_entity.id
_entity.type
_entity.pdbx_description
1 polymer ?
#
loop_
_entity_poly.entity_id
_entity_poly.type
_entity_poly.pdbx_seq_one_letter_code
_entity_poly.pdbx_strand_id
1 'polypeptide(L)'
;MRAVVQRVAHAQVDVLSANSKHTSGEIQQGLMVLLGVAHGDTDSDARYIADKIAHLRVFTDAEDKMNLSVLEVGGSVLLVSQFTLYGDARNGRRPSYIEAARPEKAAHVYELVAKLLRAHGLIVATGEFQTHMQVSLCNDGPVTLLLDSDKQF
;
A
#
# COMPACT_ATOMS: atom_id res chain seq x y z
N MET A 1 -7.37 -9.25 3.20
CA MET A 1 -6.76 -8.03 2.60
C MET A 1 -5.25 -8.21 2.52
N ARG A 2 -4.63 -7.82 1.40
CA ARG A 2 -3.18 -7.96 1.19
C ARG A 2 -2.52 -6.61 0.95
N ALA A 3 -1.31 -6.45 1.48
CA ALA A 3 -0.49 -5.29 1.18
C ALA A 3 0.97 -5.71 0.91
N VAL A 4 1.59 -5.03 -0.05
CA VAL A 4 3.04 -5.03 -0.23
C VAL A 4 3.55 -3.69 0.30
N VAL A 5 4.42 -3.75 1.29
CA VAL A 5 4.97 -2.56 1.97
C VAL A 5 6.45 -2.48 1.67
N GLN A 6 6.89 -1.36 1.12
CA GLN A 6 8.30 -1.11 0.82
C GLN A 6 8.77 0.15 1.54
N ARG A 7 9.88 0.07 2.28
CA ARG A 7 10.56 1.24 2.82
C ARG A 7 11.21 1.99 1.67
N VAL A 8 10.97 3.29 1.59
CA VAL A 8 11.45 4.12 0.48
C VAL A 8 12.18 5.37 0.96
N ALA A 9 13.19 5.79 0.19
CA ALA A 9 13.79 7.11 0.32
C ALA A 9 12.88 8.19 -0.31
N HIS A 10 12.17 7.83 -1.38
CA HIS A 10 11.11 8.62 -2.02
C HIS A 10 10.24 7.69 -2.88
N ALA A 11 9.00 8.09 -3.11
CA ALA A 11 8.11 7.42 -4.06
C ALA A 11 7.10 8.42 -4.66
N GLN A 12 6.66 8.13 -5.87
CA GLN A 12 5.73 8.97 -6.63
C GLN A 12 4.79 8.11 -7.45
N VAL A 13 3.56 8.54 -7.60
CA VAL A 13 2.59 7.93 -8.52
C VAL A 13 2.07 8.97 -9.49
N ASP A 14 2.20 8.68 -10.77
CA ASP A 14 1.70 9.47 -11.88
C ASP A 14 0.50 8.77 -12.50
N VAL A 15 -0.54 9.51 -12.79
CA VAL A 15 -1.71 9.06 -13.55
C VAL A 15 -1.51 9.38 -15.02
N LEU A 16 -1.74 8.38 -15.87
CA LEU A 16 -1.64 8.50 -17.32
C LEU A 16 -3.02 8.47 -17.95
N SER A 17 -3.32 9.44 -18.78
CA SER A 17 -4.46 9.45 -19.69
C SER A 17 -3.98 9.58 -21.15
N ALA A 18 -4.90 9.49 -22.11
CA ALA A 18 -4.54 9.51 -23.54
C ALA A 18 -3.67 10.70 -23.96
N ASN A 19 -3.85 11.86 -23.31
CA ASN A 19 -3.20 13.11 -23.72
C ASN A 19 -2.52 13.85 -22.53
N SER A 20 -2.45 13.25 -21.34
CA SER A 20 -1.87 13.91 -20.17
C SER A 20 -1.23 12.91 -19.20
N LYS A 21 -0.27 13.43 -18.47
CA LYS A 21 0.35 12.78 -17.33
C LYS A 21 0.37 13.80 -16.19
N HIS A 22 -0.08 13.41 -15.00
CA HIS A 22 0.05 14.24 -13.80
C HIS A 22 0.41 13.41 -12.57
N THR A 23 1.14 14.01 -11.64
CA THR A 23 1.45 13.39 -10.36
C THR A 23 0.21 13.46 -9.45
N SER A 24 -0.28 12.30 -9.04
CA SER A 24 -1.39 12.17 -8.08
C SER A 24 -0.90 12.22 -6.63
N GLY A 25 0.25 11.62 -6.36
CA GLY A 25 0.83 11.59 -5.01
C GLY A 25 2.32 11.38 -5.02
N GLU A 26 3.02 11.99 -4.06
CA GLU A 26 4.44 11.81 -3.85
C GLU A 26 4.79 11.87 -2.36
N ILE A 27 5.84 11.16 -1.97
CA ILE A 27 6.39 11.19 -0.62
C ILE A 27 7.92 11.19 -0.68
N GLN A 28 8.54 11.74 0.35
CA GLN A 28 9.95 11.51 0.67
C GLN A 28 10.07 10.22 1.51
N GLN A 29 11.00 10.17 2.46
CA GLN A 29 11.17 9.00 3.34
C GLN A 29 9.85 8.49 3.90
N GLY A 30 9.63 7.18 3.78
CA GLY A 30 8.41 6.57 4.28
C GLY A 30 8.17 5.16 3.76
N LEU A 31 6.89 4.85 3.58
CA LEU A 31 6.44 3.56 3.06
C LEU A 31 5.62 3.74 1.78
N MET A 32 6.00 3.04 0.72
CA MET A 32 5.13 2.82 -0.43
C MET A 32 4.35 1.52 -0.21
N VAL A 33 3.04 1.60 -0.33
CA VAL A 33 2.11 0.51 -0.04
C VAL A 33 1.22 0.24 -1.24
N LEU A 34 1.32 -0.97 -1.78
CA LEU A 34 0.36 -1.51 -2.73
C LEU A 34 -0.71 -2.28 -1.95
N LEU A 35 -1.98 -1.92 -2.10
CA LEU A 35 -3.10 -2.47 -1.33
C LEU A 35 -4.10 -3.19 -2.22
N GLY A 36 -4.29 -4.48 -1.97
CA GLY A 36 -5.32 -5.31 -2.59
C GLY A 36 -6.47 -5.60 -1.61
N VAL A 37 -7.69 -5.52 -2.12
CA VAL A 37 -8.92 -5.83 -1.37
C VAL A 37 -9.56 -7.07 -1.97
N ALA A 38 -9.89 -8.05 -1.12
CA ALA A 38 -10.66 -9.25 -1.49
C ALA A 38 -12.17 -9.03 -1.32
N HIS A 39 -12.96 -9.87 -2.01
CA HIS A 39 -14.42 -9.81 -1.89
C HIS A 39 -14.92 -10.09 -0.46
N GLY A 40 -14.18 -10.87 0.34
CA GLY A 40 -14.50 -11.20 1.74
C GLY A 40 -14.08 -10.15 2.77
N ASP A 41 -13.23 -9.19 2.41
CA ASP A 41 -12.67 -8.23 3.36
C ASP A 41 -13.74 -7.32 3.98
N THR A 42 -13.49 -6.94 5.22
CA THR A 42 -14.36 -6.13 6.08
C THR A 42 -13.61 -4.92 6.64
N ASP A 43 -14.32 -4.06 7.37
CA ASP A 43 -13.70 -2.93 8.10
C ASP A 43 -12.67 -3.40 9.14
N SER A 44 -12.82 -4.62 9.68
CA SER A 44 -11.85 -5.22 10.62
C SER A 44 -10.50 -5.46 9.93
N ASP A 45 -10.54 -5.94 8.68
CA ASP A 45 -9.35 -6.17 7.87
C ASP A 45 -8.64 -4.85 7.55
N ALA A 46 -9.42 -3.81 7.22
CA ALA A 46 -8.89 -2.47 7.00
C ALA A 46 -8.18 -1.91 8.24
N ARG A 47 -8.78 -2.07 9.44
CA ARG A 47 -8.17 -1.65 10.71
C ARG A 47 -6.88 -2.40 10.99
N TYR A 48 -6.89 -3.72 10.81
CA TYR A 48 -5.71 -4.56 11.02
C TYR A 48 -4.55 -4.12 10.11
N ILE A 49 -4.80 -3.97 8.82
CA ILE A 49 -3.77 -3.58 7.84
C ILE A 49 -3.26 -2.16 8.12
N ALA A 50 -4.15 -1.20 8.41
CA ALA A 50 -3.74 0.17 8.72
C ALA A 50 -2.87 0.24 9.99
N ASP A 51 -3.27 -0.48 11.05
CA ASP A 51 -2.49 -0.56 12.28
C ASP A 51 -1.10 -1.17 12.03
N LYS A 52 -1.05 -2.28 11.27
CA LYS A 52 0.23 -2.92 10.88
C LYS A 52 1.13 -1.95 10.12
N ILE A 53 0.62 -1.27 9.10
CA ILE A 53 1.41 -0.31 8.31
C ILE A 53 1.96 0.81 9.20
N ALA A 54 1.12 1.37 10.08
CA ALA A 54 1.52 2.50 10.93
C ALA A 54 2.62 2.13 11.94
N HIS A 55 2.60 0.89 12.47
CA HIS A 55 3.48 0.46 13.55
C HIS A 55 4.56 -0.54 13.14
N LEU A 56 4.68 -0.87 11.85
CA LEU A 56 5.71 -1.79 11.36
C LEU A 56 7.11 -1.22 11.60
N ARG A 57 7.94 -1.95 12.35
CA ARG A 57 9.26 -1.48 12.80
C ARG A 57 10.34 -1.84 11.77
N VAL A 58 10.41 -1.05 10.71
CA VAL A 58 11.31 -1.28 9.55
C VAL A 58 12.28 -0.14 9.29
N PHE A 59 12.29 0.88 10.11
CA PHE A 59 13.27 1.95 10.06
C PHE A 59 14.34 1.75 11.11
N THR A 60 15.55 2.15 10.76
CA THR A 60 16.75 1.93 11.56
C THR A 60 16.82 2.91 12.73
N ASP A 61 17.12 2.42 13.92
CA ASP A 61 17.38 3.22 15.12
C ASP A 61 18.86 3.64 15.21
N ALA A 62 19.23 4.31 16.31
CA ALA A 62 20.59 4.79 16.56
C ALA A 62 21.63 3.66 16.72
N GLU A 63 21.19 2.42 16.95
CA GLU A 63 22.03 1.22 17.08
C GLU A 63 22.11 0.40 15.78
N ASP A 64 21.62 0.96 14.66
CA ASP A 64 21.56 0.33 13.34
C ASP A 64 20.66 -0.92 13.31
N LYS A 65 19.59 -0.93 14.12
CA LYS A 65 18.59 -1.99 14.15
C LYS A 65 17.26 -1.51 13.59
N MET A 66 16.57 -2.35 12.82
CA MET A 66 15.20 -2.09 12.37
C MET A 66 14.25 -2.15 13.58
N ASN A 67 13.93 -1.00 14.13
CA ASN A 67 13.26 -0.87 15.42
C ASN A 67 12.24 0.27 15.47
N LEU A 68 12.25 1.18 14.50
CA LEU A 68 11.36 2.34 14.44
C LEU A 68 10.29 2.16 13.38
N SER A 69 9.09 2.66 13.67
CA SER A 69 7.96 2.71 12.74
C SER A 69 8.02 3.97 11.87
N VAL A 70 7.18 4.01 10.83
CA VAL A 70 7.01 5.20 9.98
C VAL A 70 6.53 6.41 10.78
N LEU A 71 5.76 6.20 11.86
CA LEU A 71 5.32 7.26 12.77
C LEU A 71 6.50 7.86 13.55
N GLU A 72 7.36 6.99 14.12
CA GLU A 72 8.49 7.42 14.95
C GLU A 72 9.56 8.17 14.16
N VAL A 73 9.75 7.84 12.88
CA VAL A 73 10.69 8.57 12.02
C VAL A 73 10.08 9.79 11.34
N GLY A 74 8.80 10.09 11.58
CA GLY A 74 8.10 11.20 10.92
C GLY A 74 7.96 11.02 9.41
N GLY A 75 7.93 9.77 8.94
CA GLY A 75 7.79 9.43 7.54
C GLY A 75 6.33 9.55 7.04
N SER A 76 6.18 9.38 5.74
CA SER A 76 4.88 9.45 5.05
C SER A 76 4.52 8.10 4.41
N VAL A 77 3.27 7.93 4.00
CA VAL A 77 2.80 6.74 3.29
C VAL A 77 2.28 7.15 1.90
N LEU A 78 2.76 6.48 0.86
CA LEU A 78 2.13 6.50 -0.47
C LEU A 78 1.30 5.23 -0.61
N LEU A 79 -0.02 5.37 -0.63
CA LEU A 79 -0.96 4.26 -0.73
C LEU A 79 -1.51 4.15 -2.16
N VAL A 80 -1.34 3.00 -2.79
CA VAL A 80 -1.78 2.74 -4.15
C VAL A 80 -2.64 1.47 -4.20
N SER A 81 -3.83 1.55 -4.81
CA SER A 81 -4.69 0.39 -5.00
C SER A 81 -4.11 -0.58 -6.02
N GLN A 82 -4.09 -1.89 -5.69
CA GLN A 82 -3.46 -2.94 -6.48
C GLN A 82 -4.26 -4.25 -6.40
N PHE A 83 -5.32 -4.40 -7.21
CA PHE A 83 -6.15 -5.61 -7.21
C PHE A 83 -5.39 -6.86 -7.68
N THR A 84 -4.32 -6.69 -8.46
CA THR A 84 -3.52 -7.81 -8.97
C THR A 84 -2.75 -8.56 -7.88
N LEU A 85 -2.72 -8.08 -6.63
CA LEU A 85 -2.24 -8.85 -5.48
C LEU A 85 -3.11 -10.09 -5.20
N TYR A 86 -4.30 -10.15 -5.79
CA TYR A 86 -5.18 -11.33 -5.79
C TYR A 86 -5.12 -12.11 -7.11
N GLY A 87 -4.10 -11.86 -7.93
CA GLY A 87 -3.85 -12.64 -9.14
C GLY A 87 -3.41 -14.07 -8.82
N ASP A 88 -4.19 -15.06 -9.25
CA ASP A 88 -3.87 -16.49 -9.13
C ASP A 88 -3.36 -17.02 -10.48
N ALA A 89 -2.09 -17.36 -10.53
CA ALA A 89 -1.43 -17.93 -11.71
C ALA A 89 -1.07 -19.41 -11.55
N ARG A 90 -1.60 -20.11 -10.53
CA ARG A 90 -1.29 -21.52 -10.26
C ARG A 90 -1.74 -22.45 -11.39
N ASN A 91 -2.81 -22.09 -12.10
CA ASN A 91 -3.42 -22.91 -13.15
C ASN A 91 -3.21 -22.30 -14.54
N GLY A 92 -1.96 -21.92 -14.86
CA GLY A 92 -1.61 -21.41 -16.19
C GLY A 92 -0.92 -20.05 -16.16
N ARG A 93 -0.70 -19.47 -17.36
CA ARG A 93 0.07 -18.23 -17.51
C ARG A 93 -0.79 -16.96 -17.46
N ARG A 94 -2.11 -17.08 -17.54
CA ARG A 94 -3.06 -15.96 -17.42
C ARG A 94 -3.60 -15.95 -15.99
N PRO A 95 -3.29 -14.93 -15.18
CA PRO A 95 -3.80 -14.86 -13.80
C PRO A 95 -5.32 -14.75 -13.76
N SER A 96 -5.94 -15.41 -12.78
CA SER A 96 -7.33 -15.21 -12.42
C SER A 96 -7.41 -14.17 -11.29
N TYR A 97 -8.40 -13.29 -11.34
CA TYR A 97 -8.61 -12.23 -10.34
C TYR A 97 -9.95 -12.37 -9.62
N ILE A 98 -10.51 -13.58 -9.56
CA ILE A 98 -11.83 -13.88 -8.99
C ILE A 98 -11.91 -13.46 -7.51
N GLU A 99 -10.81 -13.60 -6.78
CA GLU A 99 -10.76 -13.27 -5.34
C GLU A 99 -10.71 -11.76 -5.07
N ALA A 100 -10.38 -10.93 -6.07
CA ALA A 100 -10.38 -9.48 -5.90
C ALA A 100 -11.81 -8.93 -5.72
N ALA A 101 -11.97 -7.97 -4.80
CA ALA A 101 -13.23 -7.28 -4.61
C ALA A 101 -13.66 -6.50 -5.87
N ARG A 102 -14.98 -6.36 -6.05
CA ARG A 102 -15.53 -5.47 -7.08
C ARG A 102 -15.12 -4.01 -6.81
N PRO A 103 -15.01 -3.18 -7.86
CA PRO A 103 -14.50 -1.81 -7.74
C PRO A 103 -15.14 -0.97 -6.64
N GLU A 104 -16.47 -1.01 -6.52
CA GLU A 104 -17.20 -0.19 -5.54
C GLU A 104 -16.79 -0.54 -4.10
N LYS A 105 -16.74 -1.84 -3.78
CA LYS A 105 -16.29 -2.32 -2.47
C LYS A 105 -14.82 -2.02 -2.25
N ALA A 106 -13.97 -2.29 -3.26
CA ALA A 106 -12.54 -2.05 -3.16
C ALA A 106 -12.23 -0.58 -2.92
N ALA A 107 -12.90 0.35 -3.60
CA ALA A 107 -12.76 1.79 -3.39
C ALA A 107 -13.12 2.19 -1.96
N HIS A 108 -14.28 1.73 -1.46
CA HIS A 108 -14.73 2.04 -0.11
C HIS A 108 -13.72 1.58 0.96
N VAL A 109 -13.24 0.34 0.86
CA VAL A 109 -12.29 -0.24 1.84
C VAL A 109 -10.90 0.43 1.71
N TYR A 110 -10.46 0.72 0.50
CA TYR A 110 -9.23 1.46 0.25
C TYR A 110 -9.25 2.85 0.91
N GLU A 111 -10.34 3.61 0.72
CA GLU A 111 -10.53 4.92 1.35
C GLU A 111 -10.57 4.82 2.87
N LEU A 112 -11.16 3.76 3.41
CA LEU A 112 -11.16 3.50 4.85
C LEU A 112 -9.73 3.30 5.38
N VAL A 113 -8.90 2.53 4.69
CA VAL A 113 -7.48 2.35 5.08
C VAL A 113 -6.74 3.69 5.04
N ALA A 114 -6.91 4.49 3.99
CA ALA A 114 -6.29 5.82 3.91
C ALA A 114 -6.72 6.72 5.08
N LYS A 115 -8.02 6.72 5.41
CA LYS A 115 -8.57 7.47 6.55
C LYS A 115 -7.99 6.99 7.89
N LEU A 116 -7.87 5.69 8.10
CA LEU A 116 -7.32 5.11 9.32
C LEU A 116 -5.83 5.45 9.49
N LEU A 117 -5.04 5.40 8.41
CA LEU A 117 -3.63 5.80 8.43
C LEU A 117 -3.49 7.29 8.80
N ARG A 118 -4.33 8.16 8.24
CA ARG A 118 -4.37 9.59 8.63
C ARG A 118 -4.78 9.77 10.09
N ALA A 119 -5.68 8.95 10.61
CA ALA A 119 -6.10 8.97 12.01
C ALA A 119 -4.98 8.57 12.98
N HIS A 120 -3.99 7.77 12.52
CA HIS A 120 -2.74 7.51 13.26
C HIS A 120 -1.77 8.70 13.24
N GLY A 121 -2.07 9.79 12.53
CA GLY A 121 -1.22 10.98 12.43
C GLY A 121 -0.27 10.97 11.22
N LEU A 122 -0.41 10.02 10.31
CA LEU A 122 0.43 9.92 9.11
C LEU A 122 -0.01 10.87 8.00
N ILE A 123 0.96 11.42 7.28
CA ILE A 123 0.72 12.04 5.98
C ILE A 123 0.55 10.91 4.95
N VAL A 124 -0.59 10.86 4.28
CA VAL A 124 -0.92 9.81 3.30
C VAL A 124 -1.19 10.46 1.95
N ALA A 125 -0.28 10.22 1.01
CA ALA A 125 -0.48 10.48 -0.41
C ALA A 125 -1.11 9.26 -1.07
N THR A 126 -1.92 9.46 -2.11
CA THR A 126 -2.66 8.38 -2.78
C THR A 126 -2.53 8.47 -4.29
N GLY A 127 -2.63 7.31 -4.95
CA GLY A 127 -2.96 7.25 -6.37
C GLY A 127 -4.45 7.52 -6.63
N GLU A 128 -4.85 7.44 -7.88
CA GLU A 128 -6.26 7.54 -8.31
C GLU A 128 -6.82 6.16 -8.64
N PHE A 129 -7.94 5.83 -7.99
CA PHE A 129 -8.57 4.52 -8.16
C PHE A 129 -9.06 4.30 -9.60
N GLN A 130 -8.88 3.08 -10.13
CA GLN A 130 -9.27 2.68 -11.50
C GLN A 130 -8.60 3.49 -12.64
N THR A 131 -7.44 4.05 -12.42
CA THR A 131 -6.66 4.72 -13.46
C THR A 131 -5.42 3.93 -13.85
N HIS A 132 -4.84 4.26 -15.00
CA HIS A 132 -3.53 3.76 -15.37
C HIS A 132 -2.46 4.60 -14.66
N MET A 133 -1.67 3.97 -13.81
CA MET A 133 -0.65 4.63 -13.00
C MET A 133 0.75 4.11 -13.29
N GLN A 134 1.73 5.01 -13.21
CA GLN A 134 3.14 4.67 -13.10
C GLN A 134 3.62 4.99 -11.69
N VAL A 135 4.12 3.98 -10.99
CA VAL A 135 4.66 4.12 -9.64
C VAL A 135 6.18 4.06 -9.71
N SER A 136 6.83 5.13 -9.31
CA SER A 136 8.28 5.24 -9.22
C SER A 136 8.69 5.28 -7.76
N LEU A 137 9.73 4.53 -7.38
CA LEU A 137 10.20 4.51 -6.01
C LEU A 137 11.70 4.18 -5.93
N CYS A 138 12.33 4.63 -4.85
CA CYS A 138 13.64 4.16 -4.43
C CYS A 138 13.47 3.31 -3.18
N ASN A 139 13.49 1.97 -3.35
CA ASN A 139 13.41 1.04 -2.22
C ASN A 139 14.70 1.09 -1.43
N ASP A 140 14.61 1.59 -0.19
CA ASP A 140 15.75 1.80 0.69
C ASP A 140 16.01 0.56 1.53
N GLY A 141 17.17 -0.06 1.28
CA GLY A 141 17.57 -1.24 2.03
C GLY A 141 18.10 -2.39 1.19
N PRO A 142 17.39 -3.05 0.25
CA PRO A 142 15.95 -3.01 0.05
C PRO A 142 15.16 -3.64 1.20
N VAL A 143 14.00 -3.09 1.51
CA VAL A 143 13.06 -3.62 2.50
C VAL A 143 11.68 -3.72 1.89
N THR A 144 11.17 -4.94 1.77
CA THR A 144 9.87 -5.27 1.19
C THR A 144 9.20 -6.35 2.01
N LEU A 145 7.99 -6.11 2.47
CA LEU A 145 7.22 -7.01 3.31
C LEU A 145 5.83 -7.24 2.74
N LEU A 146 5.33 -8.43 2.97
CA LEU A 146 3.96 -8.83 2.64
C LEU A 146 3.13 -8.84 3.91
N LEU A 147 1.93 -8.24 3.85
CA LEU A 147 0.93 -8.29 4.91
C LEU A 147 -0.33 -8.95 4.37
N ASP A 148 -0.96 -9.78 5.19
CA ASP A 148 -2.25 -10.41 4.91
C ASP A 148 -3.13 -10.38 6.16
N SER A 149 -4.35 -9.87 6.06
CA SER A 149 -5.28 -9.84 7.19
C SER A 149 -5.72 -11.23 7.62
N ASP A 150 -5.74 -12.19 6.68
CA ASP A 150 -6.04 -13.60 6.94
C ASP A 150 -4.81 -14.38 7.45
N LYS A 151 -3.66 -13.71 7.59
CA LYS A 151 -2.41 -14.30 8.10
C LYS A 151 -1.96 -15.54 7.34
N GLN A 152 -2.08 -15.50 6.00
CA GLN A 152 -1.68 -16.59 5.12
C GLN A 152 -0.14 -16.64 4.95
N PHE A 153 0.56 -15.56 5.23
CA PHE A 153 2.02 -15.42 5.23
C PHE A 153 2.47 -14.33 6.21
#